data_0a301d0d15d1fec40fb40629990411fb
#
_entry.id   0a301d0d15d1fec40fb40629990411fb
#
_cell.length_a   1.000
_cell.length_b   1.000
_cell.length_c   1.000
_cell.angle_alpha   90.00
_cell.angle_beta   90.00
_cell.angle_gamma   90.00
#
_symmetry.space_group_name_H-M   'P 1'
#
loop_
_entity.id
_entity.type
_entity.pdbx_description
1 polymer ?
#
loop_
_entity_poly.entity_id
_entity_poly.type
_entity_poly.pdbx_seq_one_letter_code
_entity_poly.pdbx_strand_id
1 'polypeptide(L)'
;MARSQFDALAEDYDAARPSYPDGVYQALEDTAGPLAGKLVLEGGAGTGIATRQLAARGGRIVAVDIAERMLRKAREHSPGACFLLADANAAPLRDGCVDLACFAQSWHWFSCDNAPREIARVLRPGGFWAAWWNQEWADGEEWFDAYQSLLESACPGYDRRNRDARWADERIEEIGLFESGTETEVPWTRTLSIGEWLTYERSKSYVGRMPAADRDLLLSQIGDIAIERFPDGRMSVRHCTRLRMARRRLS
;
A
#
# COMPACT_ATOMS: atom_id res chain seq x y z
N MET A 1 6.44 19.19 0.03
CA MET A 1 6.40 18.72 -1.39
C MET A 1 5.54 17.48 -1.60
N ALA A 2 5.53 16.47 -0.72
CA ALA A 2 4.70 15.25 -0.90
C ALA A 2 3.18 15.50 -0.96
N ARG A 3 2.64 16.41 -0.14
CA ARG A 3 1.20 16.68 0.00
C ARG A 3 0.51 17.07 -1.32
N SER A 4 1.09 17.99 -2.10
CA SER A 4 0.48 18.50 -3.34
C SER A 4 0.50 17.49 -4.50
N GLN A 5 1.39 16.51 -4.46
CA GLN A 5 1.56 15.50 -5.50
C GLN A 5 0.49 14.42 -5.43
N PHE A 6 0.13 13.98 -4.21
CA PHE A 6 -0.94 12.99 -4.02
C PHE A 6 -2.33 13.59 -4.29
N ASP A 7 -2.52 14.86 -3.96
CA ASP A 7 -3.78 15.56 -4.25
C ASP A 7 -4.11 15.63 -5.76
N ALA A 8 -3.11 15.74 -6.63
CA ALA A 8 -3.32 15.79 -8.08
C ALA A 8 -3.71 14.44 -8.70
N LEU A 9 -3.39 13.32 -8.04
CA LEU A 9 -3.59 11.96 -8.54
C LEU A 9 -4.88 11.30 -8.02
N ALA A 10 -5.61 11.96 -7.10
CA ALA A 10 -6.69 11.32 -6.34
C ALA A 10 -7.85 10.77 -7.19
N GLU A 11 -8.18 11.38 -8.33
CA GLU A 11 -9.31 10.94 -9.17
C GLU A 11 -8.97 9.66 -9.94
N ASP A 12 -7.79 9.60 -10.55
CA ASP A 12 -7.35 8.42 -11.32
C ASP A 12 -6.87 7.29 -10.42
N TYR A 13 -6.43 7.60 -9.21
CA TYR A 13 -5.81 6.66 -8.28
C TYR A 13 -6.77 5.55 -7.83
N ASP A 14 -7.98 5.90 -7.42
CA ASP A 14 -8.95 4.93 -6.90
C ASP A 14 -9.46 3.97 -7.99
N ALA A 15 -9.65 4.49 -9.21
CA ALA A 15 -10.08 3.68 -10.35
C ALA A 15 -8.97 2.75 -10.88
N ALA A 16 -7.71 3.17 -10.77
CA ALA A 16 -6.56 2.45 -11.30
C ALA A 16 -6.01 1.38 -10.37
N ARG A 17 -6.03 1.65 -9.05
CA ARG A 17 -5.41 0.77 -8.05
C ARG A 17 -6.28 -0.43 -7.72
N PRO A 18 -5.71 -1.65 -7.69
CA PRO A 18 -6.45 -2.82 -7.27
C PRO A 18 -6.78 -2.76 -5.77
N SER A 19 -7.87 -3.40 -5.39
CA SER A 19 -8.10 -3.79 -4.00
C SER A 19 -7.09 -4.85 -3.56
N TYR A 20 -7.07 -5.16 -2.27
CA TYR A 20 -6.24 -6.24 -1.74
C TYR A 20 -7.03 -7.54 -1.73
N PRO A 21 -6.39 -8.70 -1.99
CA PRO A 21 -7.06 -9.99 -1.95
C PRO A 21 -7.53 -10.34 -0.53
N ASP A 22 -8.65 -11.04 -0.42
CA ASP A 22 -9.24 -11.44 0.87
C ASP A 22 -8.27 -12.22 1.77
N GLY A 23 -7.36 -13.00 1.18
CA GLY A 23 -6.34 -13.74 1.90
C GLY A 23 -5.43 -12.88 2.79
N VAL A 24 -5.23 -11.59 2.45
CA VAL A 24 -4.46 -10.66 3.30
C VAL A 24 -5.20 -10.42 4.62
N TYR A 25 -6.49 -10.17 4.54
CA TYR A 25 -7.30 -9.90 5.73
C TYR A 25 -7.54 -11.16 6.55
N GLN A 26 -7.65 -12.33 5.89
CA GLN A 26 -7.70 -13.60 6.58
C GLN A 26 -6.40 -13.83 7.39
N ALA A 27 -5.24 -13.61 6.78
CA ALA A 27 -3.96 -13.73 7.47
C ALA A 27 -3.81 -12.73 8.64
N LEU A 28 -4.34 -11.49 8.48
CA LEU A 28 -4.45 -10.52 9.57
C LEU A 28 -5.27 -11.07 10.74
N GLU A 29 -6.45 -11.63 10.44
CA GLU A 29 -7.37 -12.16 11.46
C GLU A 29 -6.85 -13.45 12.10
N ASP A 30 -6.19 -14.31 11.35
CA ASP A 30 -5.55 -15.53 11.87
C ASP A 30 -4.44 -15.19 12.89
N THR A 31 -3.73 -14.08 12.67
CA THR A 31 -2.63 -13.65 13.54
C THR A 31 -3.10 -12.75 14.69
N ALA A 32 -3.90 -11.74 14.39
CA ALA A 32 -4.30 -10.72 15.36
C ALA A 32 -5.68 -11.00 15.99
N GLY A 33 -6.39 -12.03 15.54
CA GLY A 33 -7.79 -12.31 15.87
C GLY A 33 -8.78 -11.45 15.07
N PRO A 34 -10.09 -11.75 15.12
CA PRO A 34 -11.12 -11.09 14.32
C PRO A 34 -11.03 -9.56 14.38
N LEU A 35 -11.21 -8.90 13.23
CA LEU A 35 -11.20 -7.44 13.12
C LEU A 35 -12.45 -6.80 13.73
N ALA A 36 -13.55 -7.57 13.83
CA ALA A 36 -14.82 -7.08 14.37
C ALA A 36 -14.66 -6.45 15.77
N GLY A 37 -15.02 -5.17 15.87
CA GLY A 37 -14.94 -4.39 17.12
C GLY A 37 -13.57 -3.83 17.48
N LYS A 38 -12.49 -4.26 16.81
CA LYS A 38 -11.14 -3.70 17.03
C LYS A 38 -11.06 -2.25 16.59
N LEU A 39 -10.31 -1.45 17.34
CA LEU A 39 -9.90 -0.12 16.90
C LEU A 39 -8.64 -0.24 16.05
N VAL A 40 -8.78 0.11 14.77
CA VAL A 40 -7.73 0.01 13.77
C VAL A 40 -7.27 1.40 13.36
N LEU A 41 -5.97 1.68 13.51
CA LEU A 41 -5.32 2.83 12.87
C LEU A 41 -4.88 2.41 11.48
N GLU A 42 -5.29 3.13 10.44
CA GLU A 42 -4.73 3.02 9.10
C GLU A 42 -3.89 4.26 8.79
N GLY A 43 -2.58 4.08 8.63
CA GLY A 43 -1.63 5.15 8.30
C GLY A 43 -1.39 5.24 6.80
N GLY A 44 -1.52 6.46 6.22
CA GLY A 44 -1.44 6.67 4.77
C GLY A 44 -2.63 6.05 4.03
N ALA A 45 -3.83 6.33 4.49
CA ALA A 45 -5.06 5.71 4.01
C ALA A 45 -5.39 6.00 2.54
N GLY A 46 -4.86 7.09 1.98
CA GLY A 46 -5.10 7.49 0.60
C GLY A 46 -6.59 7.64 0.29
N THR A 47 -7.06 7.02 -0.78
CA THR A 47 -8.49 7.00 -1.18
C THR A 47 -9.34 5.97 -0.42
N GLY A 48 -8.77 5.32 0.60
CA GLY A 48 -9.49 4.43 1.50
C GLY A 48 -9.74 3.02 0.95
N ILE A 49 -8.89 2.50 0.06
CA ILE A 49 -9.04 1.14 -0.48
C ILE A 49 -9.00 0.10 0.64
N ALA A 50 -8.00 0.16 1.53
CA ALA A 50 -7.93 -0.75 2.67
C ALA A 50 -8.96 -0.38 3.76
N THR A 51 -9.24 0.91 3.97
CA THR A 51 -10.28 1.39 4.90
C THR A 51 -11.61 0.67 4.64
N ARG A 52 -12.06 0.61 3.37
CA ARG A 52 -13.31 -0.06 2.98
C ARG A 52 -13.32 -1.54 3.35
N GLN A 53 -12.22 -2.23 3.07
CA GLN A 53 -12.11 -3.67 3.28
C GLN A 53 -11.99 -4.02 4.77
N LEU A 54 -11.27 -3.21 5.56
CA LEU A 54 -11.17 -3.34 7.02
C LEU A 54 -12.52 -3.06 7.71
N ALA A 55 -13.22 -2.01 7.27
CA ALA A 55 -14.54 -1.66 7.80
C ALA A 55 -15.60 -2.72 7.48
N ALA A 56 -15.54 -3.32 6.27
CA ALA A 56 -16.46 -4.41 5.89
C ALA A 56 -16.28 -5.66 6.77
N ARG A 57 -15.14 -5.83 7.43
CA ARG A 57 -14.88 -6.90 8.43
C ARG A 57 -15.22 -6.48 9.87
N GLY A 58 -15.90 -5.36 10.04
CA GLY A 58 -16.37 -4.89 11.35
C GLY A 58 -15.32 -4.14 12.17
N GLY A 59 -14.17 -3.79 11.58
CA GLY A 59 -13.16 -2.94 12.20
C GLY A 59 -13.68 -1.50 12.41
N ARG A 60 -13.32 -0.88 13.52
CA ARG A 60 -13.55 0.54 13.82
C ARG A 60 -12.33 1.32 13.35
N ILE A 61 -12.42 1.95 12.17
CA ILE A 61 -11.24 2.50 11.50
C ILE A 61 -11.04 3.97 11.85
N VAL A 62 -9.81 4.31 12.25
CA VAL A 62 -9.26 5.66 12.25
C VAL A 62 -8.23 5.74 11.12
N ALA A 63 -8.61 6.36 10.02
CA ALA A 63 -7.81 6.50 8.81
C ALA A 63 -7.09 7.85 8.82
N VAL A 64 -5.77 7.83 8.72
CA VAL A 64 -4.90 9.01 8.78
C VAL A 64 -4.17 9.18 7.46
N ASP A 65 -4.22 10.39 6.90
CA ASP A 65 -3.41 10.78 5.73
C ASP A 65 -3.08 12.27 5.77
N ILE A 66 -2.00 12.68 5.12
CA ILE A 66 -1.58 14.08 4.98
C ILE A 66 -2.25 14.77 3.77
N ALA A 67 -2.83 14.00 2.83
CA ALA A 67 -3.43 14.48 1.60
C ALA A 67 -4.94 14.65 1.75
N GLU A 68 -5.41 15.90 1.80
CA GLU A 68 -6.81 16.21 2.06
C GLU A 68 -7.76 15.69 0.95
N ARG A 69 -7.34 15.79 -0.32
CA ARG A 69 -8.15 15.32 -1.45
C ARG A 69 -8.33 13.80 -1.43
N MET A 70 -7.29 13.07 -1.03
CA MET A 70 -7.37 11.62 -0.83
C MET A 70 -8.39 11.27 0.25
N LEU A 71 -8.30 11.90 1.42
CA LEU A 71 -9.26 11.66 2.51
C LEU A 71 -10.69 12.06 2.17
N ARG A 72 -10.88 13.10 1.35
CA ARG A 72 -12.22 13.48 0.87
C ARG A 72 -12.83 12.33 0.08
N LYS A 73 -12.09 11.74 -0.86
CA LYS A 73 -12.54 10.60 -1.63
C LYS A 73 -12.77 9.36 -0.77
N ALA A 74 -11.90 9.10 0.20
CA ALA A 74 -12.05 8.01 1.15
C ALA A 74 -13.35 8.11 1.97
N ARG A 75 -13.75 9.31 2.39
CA ARG A 75 -15.01 9.56 3.12
C ARG A 75 -16.26 9.22 2.30
N GLU A 76 -16.24 9.48 1.00
CA GLU A 76 -17.35 9.14 0.09
C GLU A 76 -17.60 7.63 0.07
N HIS A 77 -16.55 6.83 0.17
CA HIS A 77 -16.61 5.37 0.08
C HIS A 77 -16.74 4.65 1.44
N SER A 78 -16.47 5.33 2.55
CA SER A 78 -16.46 4.73 3.89
C SER A 78 -16.99 5.70 4.95
N PRO A 79 -18.27 6.10 4.88
CA PRO A 79 -18.84 7.13 5.78
C PRO A 79 -18.81 6.74 7.26
N GLY A 80 -18.67 5.45 7.58
CA GLY A 80 -18.58 4.95 8.97
C GLY A 80 -17.16 4.99 9.57
N ALA A 81 -16.12 5.31 8.80
CA ALA A 81 -14.76 5.44 9.30
C ALA A 81 -14.47 6.87 9.80
N CYS A 82 -13.57 7.00 10.75
CA CYS A 82 -13.07 8.29 11.22
C CYS A 82 -11.83 8.68 10.37
N PHE A 83 -11.87 9.85 9.74
CA PHE A 83 -10.78 10.33 8.88
C PHE A 83 -10.11 11.54 9.50
N LEU A 84 -8.80 11.48 9.69
CA LEU A 84 -7.98 12.54 10.28
C LEU A 84 -6.93 13.03 9.27
N LEU A 85 -6.94 14.32 9.01
CA LEU A 85 -5.88 14.98 8.25
C LEU A 85 -4.68 15.22 9.19
N ALA A 86 -3.77 14.26 9.23
CA ALA A 86 -2.62 14.27 10.14
C ALA A 86 -1.47 13.41 9.60
N ASP A 87 -0.29 13.58 10.21
CA ASP A 87 0.87 12.74 9.96
C ASP A 87 0.86 11.53 10.91
N ALA A 88 0.94 10.32 10.37
CA ALA A 88 1.00 9.10 11.19
C ALA A 88 2.32 8.95 11.97
N ASN A 89 3.36 9.75 11.65
CA ASN A 89 4.55 9.89 12.50
C ASN A 89 4.28 10.58 13.84
N ALA A 90 3.13 11.24 13.96
CA ALA A 90 2.65 11.93 15.17
C ALA A 90 1.12 11.82 15.22
N ALA A 91 0.60 10.60 15.29
CA ALA A 91 -0.83 10.33 15.21
C ALA A 91 -1.56 10.98 16.40
N PRO A 92 -2.65 11.75 16.18
CA PRO A 92 -3.36 12.45 17.25
C PRO A 92 -4.26 11.49 18.05
N LEU A 93 -3.66 10.42 18.55
CA LEU A 93 -4.30 9.35 19.29
C LEU A 93 -3.65 9.18 20.67
N ARG A 94 -4.43 8.74 21.64
CA ARG A 94 -3.93 8.43 22.99
C ARG A 94 -3.02 7.21 22.99
N ASP A 95 -2.16 7.12 23.97
CA ASP A 95 -1.31 5.95 24.20
C ASP A 95 -2.17 4.70 24.42
N GLY A 96 -1.74 3.59 23.85
CA GLY A 96 -2.31 2.27 24.10
C GLY A 96 -3.79 2.11 23.75
N CYS A 97 -4.33 2.92 22.82
CA CYS A 97 -5.75 2.85 22.48
C CYS A 97 -6.08 2.00 21.25
N VAL A 98 -5.09 1.62 20.43
CA VAL A 98 -5.27 0.94 19.14
C VAL A 98 -4.97 -0.55 19.26
N ASP A 99 -5.80 -1.39 18.68
CA ASP A 99 -5.62 -2.85 18.64
C ASP A 99 -4.68 -3.28 17.51
N LEU A 100 -4.82 -2.63 16.35
CA LEU A 100 -4.07 -2.88 15.13
C LEU A 100 -3.69 -1.56 14.47
N ALA A 101 -2.42 -1.37 14.13
CA ALA A 101 -1.97 -0.29 13.27
C ALA A 101 -1.53 -0.88 11.93
N CYS A 102 -2.14 -0.45 10.82
CA CYS A 102 -1.88 -1.00 9.51
C CYS A 102 -1.49 0.06 8.48
N PHE A 103 -0.71 -0.39 7.48
CA PHE A 103 -0.11 0.44 6.44
C PHE A 103 -0.19 -0.28 5.10
N ALA A 104 -1.25 0.02 4.34
CA ALA A 104 -1.48 -0.56 3.02
C ALA A 104 -0.74 0.25 1.96
N GLN A 105 0.32 -0.29 1.34
CA GLN A 105 1.16 0.40 0.35
C GLN A 105 1.76 1.73 0.85
N SER A 106 1.90 1.93 2.16
CA SER A 106 2.21 3.26 2.70
C SER A 106 3.40 3.32 3.67
N TRP A 107 3.79 2.21 4.32
CA TRP A 107 4.82 2.23 5.36
C TRP A 107 6.14 2.89 4.93
N HIS A 108 6.54 2.74 3.69
CA HIS A 108 7.77 3.33 3.13
C HIS A 108 7.79 4.88 3.08
N TRP A 109 6.68 5.54 3.35
CA TRP A 109 6.60 7.01 3.41
C TRP A 109 6.88 7.58 4.79
N PHE A 110 6.97 6.73 5.82
CA PHE A 110 7.12 7.17 7.18
C PHE A 110 8.60 7.29 7.59
N SER A 111 8.85 8.22 8.50
CA SER A 111 10.19 8.47 9.02
C SER A 111 10.72 7.23 9.75
N CYS A 112 11.94 6.84 9.41
CA CYS A 112 12.59 5.67 9.93
C CYS A 112 12.75 5.64 11.44
N ASP A 113 12.88 6.81 12.06
CA ASP A 113 13.26 6.92 13.46
C ASP A 113 12.05 7.10 14.39
N ASN A 114 11.01 7.76 13.92
CA ASN A 114 9.85 8.14 14.75
C ASN A 114 8.65 7.20 14.57
N ALA A 115 8.34 6.76 13.34
CA ALA A 115 7.14 5.99 13.08
C ALA A 115 7.04 4.71 13.91
N PRO A 116 8.07 3.85 14.02
CA PRO A 116 7.98 2.65 14.83
C PRO A 116 7.69 2.96 16.31
N ARG A 117 8.28 4.03 16.88
CA ARG A 117 8.04 4.44 18.28
C ARG A 117 6.64 5.01 18.47
N GLU A 118 6.18 5.81 17.52
CA GLU A 118 4.83 6.38 17.54
C GLU A 118 3.77 5.28 17.42
N ILE A 119 3.98 4.32 16.53
CA ILE A 119 3.08 3.17 16.40
C ILE A 119 3.09 2.31 17.67
N ALA A 120 4.28 2.08 18.27
CA ALA A 120 4.33 1.42 19.57
C ALA A 120 3.59 2.20 20.66
N ARG A 121 3.64 3.54 20.65
CA ARG A 121 2.93 4.38 21.62
C ARG A 121 1.41 4.20 21.52
N VAL A 122 0.85 4.28 20.31
CA VAL A 122 -0.60 4.22 20.10
C VAL A 122 -1.19 2.82 20.20
N LEU A 123 -0.43 1.78 19.85
CA LEU A 123 -0.84 0.39 20.02
C LEU A 123 -0.97 0.06 21.51
N ARG A 124 -1.97 -0.69 21.90
CA ARG A 124 -2.02 -1.32 23.25
C ARG A 124 -0.91 -2.37 23.38
N PRO A 125 -0.44 -2.69 24.60
CA PRO A 125 0.43 -3.84 24.82
C PRO A 125 -0.19 -5.11 24.22
N GLY A 126 0.59 -5.86 23.42
CA GLY A 126 0.10 -7.03 22.70
C GLY A 126 -0.73 -6.72 21.44
N GLY A 127 -0.91 -5.45 21.06
CA GLY A 127 -1.48 -5.04 19.78
C GLY A 127 -0.51 -5.31 18.63
N PHE A 128 -0.98 -5.20 17.40
CA PHE A 128 -0.21 -5.58 16.22
C PHE A 128 0.05 -4.37 15.29
N TRP A 129 1.26 -4.31 14.77
CA TRP A 129 1.58 -3.58 13.56
C TRP A 129 1.48 -4.51 12.36
N ALA A 130 0.98 -4.00 11.21
CA ALA A 130 0.91 -4.71 9.95
C ALA A 130 1.18 -3.77 8.77
N ALA A 131 1.93 -4.24 7.78
CA ALA A 131 2.12 -3.52 6.53
C ALA A 131 2.06 -4.49 5.36
N TRP A 132 1.46 -4.07 4.24
CA TRP A 132 1.38 -4.92 3.06
C TRP A 132 1.49 -4.14 1.76
N TRP A 133 1.97 -4.87 0.72
CA TRP A 133 2.18 -4.33 -0.62
C TRP A 133 1.70 -5.33 -1.67
N ASN A 134 0.95 -4.83 -2.63
CA ASN A 134 0.70 -5.53 -3.89
C ASN A 134 1.92 -5.38 -4.80
N GLN A 135 2.39 -6.48 -5.34
CA GLN A 135 3.48 -6.52 -6.30
C GLN A 135 3.09 -7.39 -7.48
N GLU A 136 3.47 -6.99 -8.69
CA GLU A 136 3.41 -7.87 -9.85
C GLU A 136 4.42 -9.01 -9.62
N TRP A 137 4.01 -10.25 -9.88
CA TRP A 137 4.81 -11.43 -9.65
C TRP A 137 4.94 -12.25 -10.94
N ALA A 138 5.53 -11.65 -11.96
CA ALA A 138 5.74 -12.25 -13.27
C ALA A 138 7.24 -12.38 -13.60
N ASP A 139 8.10 -12.46 -12.59
CA ASP A 139 9.55 -12.63 -12.74
C ASP A 139 9.83 -13.89 -13.57
N GLY A 140 10.75 -13.76 -14.54
CA GLY A 140 11.09 -14.80 -15.51
C GLY A 140 10.16 -14.89 -16.73
N GLU A 141 9.14 -14.02 -16.82
CA GLU A 141 8.39 -13.82 -18.06
C GLU A 141 9.08 -12.71 -18.89
N GLU A 142 9.40 -13.01 -20.16
CA GLU A 142 10.17 -12.13 -21.05
C GLU A 142 9.59 -10.71 -21.16
N TRP A 143 8.26 -10.61 -21.31
CA TRP A 143 7.58 -9.31 -21.38
C TRP A 143 7.73 -8.50 -20.08
N PHE A 144 7.77 -9.19 -18.93
CA PHE A 144 7.87 -8.53 -17.65
C PHE A 144 9.31 -8.04 -17.40
N ASP A 145 10.31 -8.81 -17.82
CA ASP A 145 11.71 -8.40 -17.76
C ASP A 145 11.97 -7.21 -18.68
N ALA A 146 11.37 -7.18 -19.88
CA ALA A 146 11.42 -6.03 -20.79
C ALA A 146 10.77 -4.80 -20.18
N TYR A 147 9.58 -4.94 -19.60
CA TYR A 147 8.87 -3.88 -18.89
C TYR A 147 9.68 -3.33 -17.70
N GLN A 148 10.29 -4.20 -16.87
CA GLN A 148 11.13 -3.79 -15.73
C GLN A 148 12.37 -3.03 -16.21
N SER A 149 13.02 -3.49 -17.27
CA SER A 149 14.19 -2.83 -17.85
C SER A 149 13.85 -1.45 -18.42
N LEU A 150 12.67 -1.32 -19.03
CA LEU A 150 12.16 -0.04 -19.51
C LEU A 150 11.94 0.94 -18.35
N LEU A 151 11.32 0.51 -17.25
CA LEU A 151 11.14 1.34 -16.06
C LEU A 151 12.48 1.80 -15.46
N GLU A 152 13.46 0.91 -15.35
CA GLU A 152 14.80 1.25 -14.84
C GLU A 152 15.53 2.27 -15.71
N SER A 153 15.33 2.21 -17.02
CA SER A 153 15.97 3.16 -17.96
C SER A 153 15.26 4.52 -17.99
N ALA A 154 13.95 4.55 -17.87
CA ALA A 154 13.13 5.74 -18.08
C ALA A 154 12.73 6.49 -16.80
N CYS A 155 12.64 5.80 -15.65
CA CYS A 155 12.15 6.38 -14.40
C CYS A 155 13.30 6.65 -13.43
N PRO A 156 13.75 7.91 -13.25
CA PRO A 156 14.77 8.23 -12.28
C PRO A 156 14.37 7.77 -10.86
N GLY A 157 15.24 6.97 -10.24
CA GLY A 157 15.02 6.45 -8.89
C GLY A 157 14.13 5.19 -8.82
N TYR A 158 13.71 4.62 -9.95
CA TYR A 158 13.16 3.27 -9.98
C TYR A 158 14.31 2.25 -9.93
N ASP A 159 14.18 1.27 -9.06
CA ASP A 159 15.09 0.12 -8.93
C ASP A 159 14.23 -1.12 -8.64
N ARG A 160 14.28 -2.13 -9.53
CA ARG A 160 13.52 -3.37 -9.37
C ARG A 160 13.83 -4.10 -8.06
N ARG A 161 15.05 -3.94 -7.51
CA ARG A 161 15.44 -4.54 -6.23
C ARG A 161 14.63 -4.01 -5.05
N ASN A 162 14.12 -2.78 -5.13
CA ASN A 162 13.25 -2.20 -4.10
C ASN A 162 11.87 -2.86 -4.03
N ARG A 163 11.54 -3.74 -4.97
CA ARG A 163 10.32 -4.56 -4.90
C ARG A 163 10.38 -5.58 -3.76
N ASP A 164 11.58 -5.99 -3.36
CA ASP A 164 11.83 -6.90 -2.24
C ASP A 164 12.03 -6.15 -0.91
N ALA A 165 11.26 -5.10 -0.68
CA ALA A 165 11.42 -4.19 0.45
C ALA A 165 11.36 -4.90 1.83
N ARG A 166 12.48 -5.47 2.27
CA ARG A 166 12.67 -6.00 3.64
C ARG A 166 12.89 -4.88 4.67
N TRP A 167 13.21 -3.68 4.18
CA TRP A 167 13.53 -2.53 5.02
C TRP A 167 12.44 -2.14 6.05
N ALA A 168 11.20 -2.55 5.84
CA ALA A 168 10.13 -2.28 6.79
C ALA A 168 10.24 -3.13 8.07
N ASP A 169 10.73 -4.38 7.96
CA ASP A 169 10.88 -5.29 9.12
C ASP A 169 12.05 -4.89 10.01
N GLU A 170 13.20 -4.66 9.39
CA GLU A 170 14.44 -4.38 10.11
C GLU A 170 14.26 -3.21 11.09
N ARG A 171 13.44 -2.21 10.73
CA ARG A 171 13.21 -1.03 11.58
C ARG A 171 12.27 -1.26 12.74
N ILE A 172 11.22 -2.06 12.55
CA ILE A 172 10.28 -2.38 13.64
C ILE A 172 10.97 -3.22 14.71
N GLU A 173 11.83 -4.15 14.33
CA GLU A 173 12.57 -5.02 15.25
C GLU A 173 13.68 -4.27 15.99
N GLU A 174 14.42 -3.39 15.30
CA GLU A 174 15.57 -2.66 15.85
C GLU A 174 15.23 -1.82 17.07
N ILE A 175 14.03 -1.28 17.18
CA ILE A 175 13.65 -0.45 18.34
C ILE A 175 13.37 -1.26 19.62
N GLY A 176 13.34 -2.59 19.54
CA GLY A 176 13.15 -3.48 20.70
C GLY A 176 11.75 -3.45 21.32
N LEU A 177 10.79 -2.73 20.74
CA LEU A 177 9.41 -2.59 21.25
C LEU A 177 8.45 -3.61 20.65
N PHE A 178 8.88 -4.33 19.60
CA PHE A 178 8.10 -5.36 18.93
C PHE A 178 8.77 -6.73 19.07
N GLU A 179 7.97 -7.78 18.98
CA GLU A 179 8.44 -9.14 18.82
C GLU A 179 8.92 -9.33 17.37
N SER A 180 9.62 -10.44 17.07
CA SER A 180 10.01 -10.78 15.70
C SER A 180 8.80 -10.84 14.79
N GLY A 181 8.90 -10.18 13.65
CA GLY A 181 7.83 -10.11 12.67
C GLY A 181 7.59 -11.44 11.94
N THR A 182 6.39 -11.58 11.40
CA THR A 182 6.00 -12.65 10.47
C THR A 182 5.75 -12.10 9.08
N GLU A 183 5.99 -12.91 8.06
CA GLU A 183 5.70 -12.58 6.66
C GLU A 183 4.74 -13.62 6.08
N THR A 184 3.73 -13.16 5.34
CA THR A 184 2.78 -14.01 4.63
C THR A 184 2.67 -13.51 3.19
N GLU A 185 2.82 -14.43 2.24
CA GLU A 185 2.63 -14.17 0.83
C GLU A 185 1.25 -14.66 0.40
N VAL A 186 0.49 -13.77 -0.24
CA VAL A 186 -0.85 -14.08 -0.79
C VAL A 186 -0.80 -13.90 -2.30
N PRO A 187 -0.64 -14.99 -3.07
CA PRO A 187 -0.65 -14.95 -4.53
C PRO A 187 -2.07 -14.75 -5.05
N TRP A 188 -2.19 -13.96 -6.11
CA TRP A 188 -3.45 -13.73 -6.82
C TRP A 188 -3.20 -13.29 -8.26
N THR A 189 -4.26 -13.28 -9.07
CA THR A 189 -4.16 -12.88 -10.47
C THR A 189 -5.13 -11.72 -10.73
N ARG A 190 -4.64 -10.70 -11.44
CA ARG A 190 -5.44 -9.59 -11.92
C ARG A 190 -5.66 -9.72 -13.42
N THR A 191 -6.93 -9.76 -13.83
CA THR A 191 -7.29 -9.67 -15.24
C THR A 191 -7.77 -8.26 -15.55
N LEU A 192 -7.18 -7.62 -16.56
CA LEU A 192 -7.46 -6.24 -16.94
C LEU A 192 -7.17 -6.04 -18.43
N SER A 193 -7.71 -4.96 -19.01
CA SER A 193 -7.33 -4.49 -20.34
C SER A 193 -5.97 -3.80 -20.32
N ILE A 194 -5.32 -3.69 -21.47
CA ILE A 194 -4.08 -2.91 -21.61
C ILE A 194 -4.31 -1.44 -21.20
N GLY A 195 -5.48 -0.86 -21.54
CA GLY A 195 -5.83 0.51 -21.13
C GLY A 195 -5.89 0.68 -19.61
N GLU A 196 -6.49 -0.27 -18.88
CA GLU A 196 -6.50 -0.28 -17.41
C GLU A 196 -5.09 -0.46 -16.83
N TRP A 197 -4.25 -1.29 -17.47
CA TRP A 197 -2.85 -1.43 -17.09
C TRP A 197 -2.10 -0.11 -17.22
N LEU A 198 -2.23 0.60 -18.35
CA LEU A 198 -1.57 1.89 -18.57
C LEU A 198 -2.07 2.96 -17.58
N THR A 199 -3.36 2.94 -17.23
CA THR A 199 -3.92 3.82 -16.19
C THR A 199 -3.32 3.50 -14.82
N TYR A 200 -3.17 2.22 -14.49
CA TYR A 200 -2.49 1.78 -13.29
C TYR A 200 -1.01 2.21 -13.25
N GLU A 201 -0.27 2.06 -14.37
CA GLU A 201 1.12 2.52 -14.48
C GLU A 201 1.23 4.04 -14.26
N ARG A 202 0.35 4.82 -14.88
CA ARG A 202 0.30 6.28 -14.69
C ARG A 202 0.10 6.68 -13.23
N SER A 203 -0.61 5.88 -12.44
CA SER A 203 -0.88 6.13 -11.02
C SER A 203 0.32 5.86 -10.09
N LYS A 204 1.38 5.22 -10.58
CA LYS A 204 2.59 4.94 -9.80
C LYS A 204 3.38 6.23 -9.55
N SER A 205 3.86 6.44 -8.34
CA SER A 205 4.45 7.71 -7.92
C SER A 205 5.68 8.12 -8.73
N TYR A 206 6.48 7.18 -9.20
CA TYR A 206 7.66 7.43 -10.02
C TYR A 206 7.29 7.78 -11.48
N VAL A 207 6.20 7.22 -12.02
CA VAL A 207 5.65 7.58 -13.34
C VAL A 207 4.91 8.92 -13.30
N GLY A 208 4.06 9.13 -12.29
CA GLY A 208 3.28 10.35 -12.13
C GLY A 208 4.11 11.62 -11.96
N ARG A 209 5.37 11.49 -11.50
CA ARG A 209 6.32 12.61 -11.34
C ARG A 209 7.09 12.98 -12.59
N MET A 210 7.04 12.17 -13.63
CA MET A 210 7.74 12.43 -14.89
C MET A 210 7.15 13.65 -15.61
N PRO A 211 7.96 14.38 -16.41
CA PRO A 211 7.44 15.35 -17.39
C PRO A 211 6.41 14.68 -18.31
N ALA A 212 5.39 15.43 -18.73
CA ALA A 212 4.27 14.85 -19.47
C ALA A 212 4.72 14.11 -20.73
N ALA A 213 5.63 14.70 -21.52
CA ALA A 213 6.13 14.10 -22.76
C ALA A 213 6.87 12.77 -22.52
N ASP A 214 7.74 12.72 -21.47
CA ASP A 214 8.51 11.52 -21.13
C ASP A 214 7.60 10.42 -20.60
N ARG A 215 6.61 10.80 -19.78
CA ARG A 215 5.59 9.88 -19.26
C ARG A 215 4.74 9.28 -20.38
N ASP A 216 4.29 10.08 -21.33
CA ASP A 216 3.45 9.62 -22.43
C ASP A 216 4.24 8.71 -23.38
N LEU A 217 5.54 8.99 -23.60
CA LEU A 217 6.44 8.10 -24.32
C LEU A 217 6.63 6.76 -23.60
N LEU A 218 6.90 6.80 -22.27
CA LEU A 218 7.03 5.60 -21.47
C LEU A 218 5.77 4.73 -21.51
N LEU A 219 4.58 5.35 -21.36
CA LEU A 219 3.31 4.62 -21.39
C LEU A 219 3.03 4.02 -22.78
N SER A 220 3.43 4.69 -23.86
CA SER A 220 3.35 4.12 -25.22
C SER A 220 4.23 2.87 -25.33
N GLN A 221 5.48 2.92 -24.87
CA GLN A 221 6.40 1.80 -24.92
C GLN A 221 5.95 0.62 -24.04
N ILE A 222 5.37 0.90 -22.86
CA ILE A 222 4.74 -0.14 -22.02
C ILE A 222 3.55 -0.77 -22.77
N GLY A 223 2.77 0.03 -23.46
CA GLY A 223 1.66 -0.43 -24.30
C GLY A 223 2.11 -1.37 -25.42
N ASP A 224 3.21 -1.04 -26.09
CA ASP A 224 3.78 -1.88 -27.16
C ASP A 224 4.21 -3.26 -26.64
N ILE A 225 4.91 -3.31 -25.51
CA ILE A 225 5.29 -4.56 -24.83
C ILE A 225 4.04 -5.37 -24.45
N ALA A 226 3.01 -4.71 -23.93
CA ALA A 226 1.77 -5.37 -23.54
C ALA A 226 0.99 -5.91 -24.73
N ILE A 227 0.89 -5.17 -25.84
CA ILE A 227 0.19 -5.60 -27.08
C ILE A 227 0.92 -6.80 -27.69
N GLU A 228 2.23 -6.80 -27.74
CA GLU A 228 3.01 -7.93 -28.26
C GLU A 228 2.73 -9.23 -27.50
N ARG A 229 2.66 -9.16 -26.17
CA ARG A 229 2.41 -10.34 -25.31
C ARG A 229 0.95 -10.73 -25.20
N PHE A 230 0.03 -9.74 -25.27
CA PHE A 230 -1.42 -9.91 -25.08
C PHE A 230 -2.19 -9.31 -26.27
N PRO A 231 -2.11 -9.95 -27.45
CA PRO A 231 -2.67 -9.38 -28.69
C PRO A 231 -4.20 -9.28 -28.71
N ASP A 232 -4.89 -9.98 -27.81
CA ASP A 232 -6.33 -9.85 -27.59
C ASP A 232 -6.73 -8.66 -26.70
N GLY A 233 -5.72 -7.89 -26.24
CA GLY A 233 -5.92 -6.71 -25.40
C GLY A 233 -6.26 -7.03 -23.92
N ARG A 234 -6.28 -8.30 -23.52
CA ARG A 234 -6.58 -8.74 -22.15
C ARG A 234 -5.34 -9.31 -21.49
N MET A 235 -4.93 -8.67 -20.42
CA MET A 235 -3.79 -9.08 -19.62
C MET A 235 -4.25 -9.92 -18.42
N SER A 236 -3.56 -11.02 -18.18
CA SER A 236 -3.67 -11.80 -16.94
C SER A 236 -2.34 -11.74 -16.22
N VAL A 237 -2.24 -10.85 -15.25
CA VAL A 237 -0.98 -10.56 -14.54
C VAL A 237 -1.00 -11.19 -13.16
N ARG A 238 -0.03 -12.03 -12.88
CA ARG A 238 0.17 -12.58 -11.54
C ARG A 238 0.67 -11.49 -10.60
N HIS A 239 0.11 -11.49 -9.41
CA HIS A 239 0.48 -10.62 -8.31
C HIS A 239 0.75 -11.44 -7.06
N CYS A 240 1.51 -10.86 -6.15
CA CYS A 240 1.63 -11.30 -4.78
C CYS A 240 1.39 -10.13 -3.85
N THR A 241 0.55 -10.29 -2.83
CA THR A 241 0.49 -9.33 -1.73
C THR A 241 1.32 -9.89 -0.60
N ARG A 242 2.38 -9.16 -0.24
CA ARG A 242 3.23 -9.49 0.91
C ARG A 242 2.73 -8.73 2.12
N LEU A 243 2.30 -9.46 3.14
CA LEU A 243 1.88 -8.96 4.43
C LEU A 243 2.98 -9.22 5.47
N ARG A 244 3.31 -8.19 6.24
CA ARG A 244 4.22 -8.28 7.39
C ARG A 244 3.50 -7.83 8.63
N MET A 245 3.72 -8.54 9.72
CA MET A 245 3.12 -8.24 11.01
C MET A 245 4.13 -8.40 12.13
N ALA A 246 4.03 -7.52 13.12
CA ALA A 246 4.80 -7.65 14.36
C ALA A 246 3.92 -7.29 15.57
N ARG A 247 4.09 -8.03 16.66
CA ARG A 247 3.33 -7.79 17.88
C ARG A 247 4.07 -6.82 18.79
N ARG A 248 3.39 -5.79 19.30
CA ARG A 248 3.94 -4.95 20.35
C ARG A 248 4.16 -5.76 21.62
N ARG A 249 5.35 -5.66 22.21
CA ARG A 249 5.67 -6.32 23.50
C ARG A 249 4.72 -5.88 24.61
N LEU A 250 4.54 -6.71 25.62
CA LEU A 250 3.64 -6.46 26.75
C LEU A 250 4.21 -5.45 27.77
N SER A 251 5.51 -5.23 27.72
CA SER A 251 6.24 -4.34 28.64
C SER A 251 6.88 -3.20 27.87
#